data_1cd9a188c12f9409c336a1638249fe7f
#
_entry.id   1cd9a188c12f9409c336a1638249fe7f
#
_cell.length_a   1.000
_cell.length_b   1.000
_cell.length_c   1.000
_cell.angle_alpha   90.00
_cell.angle_beta   90.00
_cell.angle_gamma   90.00
#
_symmetry.space_group_name_H-M   'P 1'
#
loop_
_entity.id
_entity.type
_entity.pdbx_description
1 polymer ?
#
loop_
_entity_poly.entity_id
_entity_poly.type
_entity_poly.pdbx_seq_one_letter_code
_entity_poly.pdbx_strand_id
1 'polypeptide(L)'
;MKVKYLRSDNGGEYIDAGFSEYCAAQGIRIEKTISGTPQQNSVAERMNRTLNERAKSMKLHARLPKIFWADVVSTAAYLINRGPSVPMEFRLPEEVWSGKEVNFSQLKVFGCVSYVHVDFDARN
;
A
#
# COMPACT_ATOMS: atom_id res chain seq x y z
N MET A 1 -2.99 -14.73 -6.37
CA MET A 1 -4.42 -14.32 -6.38
C MET A 1 -4.60 -13.14 -7.34
N LYS A 2 -5.82 -12.87 -7.88
CA LYS A 2 -6.09 -11.69 -8.73
C LYS A 2 -7.27 -10.92 -8.14
N VAL A 3 -7.25 -9.58 -8.26
CA VAL A 3 -8.39 -8.73 -7.89
C VAL A 3 -9.55 -9.01 -8.83
N LYS A 4 -10.74 -9.26 -8.30
CA LYS A 4 -11.98 -9.47 -9.07
C LYS A 4 -12.97 -8.31 -8.89
N TYR A 5 -12.95 -7.68 -7.73
CA TYR A 5 -13.83 -6.59 -7.35
C TYR A 5 -13.03 -5.47 -6.74
N LEU A 6 -13.30 -4.25 -7.16
CA LEU A 6 -12.80 -3.02 -6.53
C LEU A 6 -14.00 -2.24 -6.03
N ARG A 7 -14.07 -2.04 -4.73
CA ARG A 7 -15.09 -1.17 -4.12
C ARG A 7 -14.52 0.21 -3.87
N SER A 8 -15.19 1.22 -4.37
CA SER A 8 -14.84 2.62 -4.16
C SER A 8 -16.07 3.43 -3.80
N ASP A 9 -15.86 4.61 -3.23
CA ASP A 9 -16.90 5.62 -3.12
C ASP A 9 -17.17 6.29 -4.49
N ASN A 10 -18.02 7.33 -4.48
CA ASN A 10 -18.34 8.10 -5.67
C ASN A 10 -17.36 9.28 -5.90
N GLY A 11 -16.15 9.22 -5.33
CA GLY A 11 -15.10 10.21 -5.55
C GLY A 11 -14.78 10.39 -7.03
N GLY A 12 -14.47 11.63 -7.44
CA GLY A 12 -14.23 11.99 -8.84
C GLY A 12 -13.08 11.21 -9.48
N GLU A 13 -12.09 10.82 -8.69
CA GLU A 13 -10.91 10.04 -9.10
C GLU A 13 -11.26 8.64 -9.63
N TYR A 14 -12.42 8.07 -9.25
CA TYR A 14 -12.88 6.75 -9.70
C TYR A 14 -13.95 6.81 -10.80
N ILE A 15 -14.19 8.00 -11.36
CA ILE A 15 -15.16 8.22 -12.45
C ILE A 15 -14.46 8.34 -13.80
N ASP A 16 -13.14 8.41 -13.81
CA ASP A 16 -12.35 8.51 -15.03
C ASP A 16 -12.60 7.31 -15.96
N ALA A 17 -12.93 7.62 -17.22
CA ALA A 17 -13.20 6.63 -18.26
C ALA A 17 -12.00 5.68 -18.46
N GLY A 18 -10.78 6.21 -18.44
CA GLY A 18 -9.54 5.43 -18.62
C GLY A 18 -9.35 4.40 -17.51
N PHE A 19 -9.66 4.74 -16.26
CA PHE A 19 -9.59 3.80 -15.13
C PHE A 19 -10.66 2.70 -15.25
N SER A 20 -11.87 3.07 -15.67
CA SER A 20 -12.96 2.12 -15.88
C SER A 20 -12.64 1.12 -17.00
N GLU A 21 -12.09 1.60 -18.12
CA GLU A 21 -11.63 0.76 -19.23
C GLU A 21 -10.50 -0.18 -18.81
N TYR A 22 -9.53 0.32 -18.05
CA TYR A 22 -8.45 -0.51 -17.50
C TYR A 22 -9.00 -1.65 -16.63
N CYS A 23 -9.91 -1.33 -15.70
CA CYS A 23 -10.53 -2.35 -14.85
C CYS A 23 -11.28 -3.40 -15.67
N ALA A 24 -12.06 -2.97 -16.66
CA ALA A 24 -12.78 -3.86 -17.54
C ALA A 24 -11.83 -4.80 -18.33
N ALA A 25 -10.74 -4.25 -18.88
CA ALA A 25 -9.72 -5.03 -19.59
C ALA A 25 -9.01 -6.05 -18.69
N GLN A 26 -8.87 -5.77 -17.38
CA GLN A 26 -8.30 -6.70 -16.39
C GLN A 26 -9.34 -7.66 -15.78
N GLY A 27 -10.60 -7.59 -16.19
CA GLY A 27 -11.70 -8.39 -15.62
C GLY A 27 -12.04 -8.01 -14.19
N ILE A 28 -11.78 -6.76 -13.80
CA ILE A 28 -12.07 -6.21 -12.46
C ILE A 28 -13.43 -5.50 -12.51
N ARG A 29 -14.39 -5.95 -11.70
CA ARG A 29 -15.67 -5.28 -11.55
C ARG A 29 -15.56 -4.16 -10.53
N ILE A 30 -15.97 -2.96 -10.92
CA ILE A 30 -16.05 -1.79 -10.01
C ILE A 30 -17.43 -1.82 -9.34
N GLU A 31 -17.43 -1.81 -8.00
CA GLU A 31 -18.62 -1.68 -7.16
C GLU A 31 -18.58 -0.33 -6.46
N LYS A 32 -19.55 0.52 -6.74
CA LYS A 32 -19.67 1.82 -6.04
C LYS A 32 -20.48 1.67 -4.78
N THR A 33 -20.06 2.36 -3.71
CA THR A 33 -20.84 2.43 -2.47
C THR A 33 -22.10 3.26 -2.69
N ILE A 34 -23.16 2.90 -1.97
CA ILE A 34 -24.41 3.65 -2.00
C ILE A 34 -24.18 4.98 -1.29
N SER A 35 -24.61 6.08 -1.89
CA SER A 35 -24.53 7.41 -1.28
C SER A 35 -25.26 7.42 0.07
N GLY A 36 -24.63 8.01 1.08
CA GLY A 36 -25.19 8.06 2.44
C GLY A 36 -24.97 6.80 3.29
N THR A 37 -24.15 5.83 2.85
CA THR A 37 -23.78 4.63 3.62
C THR A 37 -22.30 4.61 4.01
N PRO A 38 -21.85 5.41 5.01
CA PRO A 38 -20.45 5.48 5.43
C PRO A 38 -19.86 4.12 5.84
N GLN A 39 -20.72 3.22 6.33
CA GLN A 39 -20.31 1.88 6.80
C GLN A 39 -19.69 1.04 5.68
N GLN A 40 -20.09 1.25 4.44
CA GLN A 40 -19.55 0.50 3.28
C GLN A 40 -18.10 0.91 2.96
N ASN A 41 -17.69 2.12 3.36
CA ASN A 41 -16.33 2.63 3.12
C ASN A 41 -15.43 2.58 4.37
N SER A 42 -16.00 2.24 5.53
CA SER A 42 -15.30 2.29 6.83
C SER A 42 -14.02 1.46 6.90
N VAL A 43 -13.93 0.35 6.16
CA VAL A 43 -12.73 -0.49 6.11
C VAL A 43 -11.60 0.23 5.39
N ALA A 44 -11.87 0.85 4.24
CA ALA A 44 -10.88 1.60 3.46
C ALA A 44 -10.42 2.84 4.25
N GLU A 45 -11.35 3.57 4.87
CA GLU A 45 -11.02 4.74 5.71
C GLU A 45 -10.12 4.37 6.89
N ARG A 46 -10.43 3.26 7.58
CA ARG A 46 -9.61 2.75 8.68
C ARG A 46 -8.21 2.36 8.20
N MET A 47 -8.13 1.67 7.06
CA MET A 47 -6.85 1.30 6.48
C MET A 47 -6.03 2.52 6.10
N ASN A 48 -6.63 3.51 5.45
CA ASN A 48 -5.98 4.78 5.10
C ASN A 48 -5.48 5.52 6.35
N ARG A 49 -6.26 5.54 7.43
CA ARG A 49 -5.83 6.11 8.71
C ARG A 49 -4.60 5.39 9.25
N THR A 50 -4.65 4.07 9.34
CA THR A 50 -3.53 3.24 9.80
C THR A 50 -2.28 3.45 8.96
N LEU A 51 -2.43 3.50 7.63
CA LEU A 51 -1.33 3.75 6.71
C LEU A 51 -0.69 5.12 6.94
N ASN A 52 -1.51 6.17 7.07
CA ASN A 52 -1.05 7.52 7.32
C ASN A 52 -0.34 7.66 8.68
N GLU A 53 -0.87 7.05 9.74
CA GLU A 53 -0.26 7.06 11.07
C GLU A 53 1.11 6.37 11.06
N ARG A 54 1.21 5.20 10.45
CA ARG A 54 2.49 4.48 10.29
C ARG A 54 3.48 5.28 9.45
N ALA A 55 3.06 5.83 8.33
CA ALA A 55 3.90 6.67 7.48
C ALA A 55 4.44 7.90 8.23
N LYS A 56 3.58 8.60 8.98
CA LYS A 56 4.00 9.74 9.81
C LYS A 56 5.03 9.32 10.86
N SER A 57 4.79 8.23 11.58
CA SER A 57 5.72 7.70 12.58
C SER A 57 7.07 7.34 11.98
N MET A 58 7.08 6.61 10.86
CA MET A 58 8.30 6.22 10.15
C MET A 58 9.11 7.44 9.69
N LYS A 59 8.42 8.43 9.10
CA LYS A 59 9.05 9.66 8.64
C LYS A 59 9.70 10.44 9.78
N LEU A 60 9.01 10.57 10.92
CA LEU A 60 9.53 11.26 12.12
C LEU A 60 10.74 10.53 12.68
N HIS A 61 10.66 9.20 12.81
CA HIS A 61 11.77 8.38 13.29
C HIS A 61 13.02 8.51 12.41
N ALA A 62 12.84 8.43 11.09
CA ALA A 62 13.91 8.54 10.11
C ALA A 62 14.38 9.99 9.86
N ARG A 63 13.73 11.00 10.46
CA ARG A 63 14.02 12.45 10.28
C ARG A 63 14.04 12.87 8.80
N LEU A 64 13.19 12.23 7.96
CA LEU A 64 13.18 12.48 6.53
C LEU A 64 12.43 13.78 6.18
N PRO A 65 12.92 14.54 5.19
CA PRO A 65 12.23 15.68 4.62
C PRO A 65 10.87 15.32 4.01
N LYS A 66 10.01 16.34 3.79
CA LYS A 66 8.66 16.13 3.23
C LYS A 66 8.67 15.50 1.84
N ILE A 67 9.70 15.73 1.05
CA ILE A 67 9.85 15.20 -0.31
C ILE A 67 9.80 13.67 -0.37
N PHE A 68 10.21 12.98 0.70
CA PHE A 68 10.17 11.51 0.79
C PHE A 68 8.81 10.95 1.20
N TRP A 69 7.74 11.76 1.19
CA TRP A 69 6.43 11.30 1.65
C TRP A 69 5.91 10.08 0.87
N ALA A 70 6.06 10.08 -0.45
CA ALA A 70 5.63 8.96 -1.30
C ALA A 70 6.37 7.66 -0.96
N ASP A 71 7.70 7.73 -0.76
CA ASP A 71 8.51 6.57 -0.40
C ASP A 71 8.14 6.01 0.97
N VAL A 72 7.87 6.92 1.93
CA VAL A 72 7.43 6.54 3.28
C VAL A 72 6.10 5.83 3.24
N VAL A 73 5.12 6.35 2.49
CA VAL A 73 3.79 5.74 2.35
C VAL A 73 3.88 4.39 1.67
N SER A 74 4.65 4.29 0.59
CA SER A 74 4.90 3.03 -0.13
C SER A 74 5.51 1.98 0.79
N THR A 75 6.54 2.37 1.58
CA THR A 75 7.18 1.46 2.53
C THR A 75 6.24 1.07 3.67
N ALA A 76 5.43 2.00 4.17
CA ALA A 76 4.43 1.68 5.19
C ALA A 76 3.40 0.66 4.68
N ALA A 77 2.92 0.82 3.45
CA ALA A 77 2.03 -0.14 2.80
C ALA A 77 2.70 -1.52 2.63
N TYR A 78 3.95 -1.53 2.19
CA TYR A 78 4.75 -2.75 2.07
C TYR A 78 4.85 -3.50 3.40
N LEU A 79 5.13 -2.80 4.50
CA LEU A 79 5.25 -3.39 5.84
C LEU A 79 3.91 -3.83 6.42
N ILE A 80 2.82 -3.10 6.15
CA ILE A 80 1.46 -3.50 6.58
C ILE A 80 1.08 -4.84 5.96
N ASN A 81 1.36 -5.04 4.67
CA ASN A 81 1.06 -6.30 3.99
C ASN A 81 1.92 -7.49 4.48
N ARG A 82 3.04 -7.21 5.13
CA ARG A 82 3.97 -8.21 5.70
C ARG A 82 3.89 -8.32 7.23
N GLY A 83 2.97 -7.60 7.84
CA GLY A 83 2.65 -7.72 9.26
C GLY A 83 1.40 -8.58 9.50
N PRO A 84 1.22 -9.12 10.72
CA PRO A 84 0.05 -9.91 11.06
C PRO A 84 -1.23 -9.06 11.00
N SER A 85 -2.27 -9.60 10.40
CA SER A 85 -3.56 -8.96 10.23
C SER A 85 -4.62 -9.61 11.11
N VAL A 86 -5.20 -8.87 12.05
CA VAL A 86 -6.25 -9.36 12.95
C VAL A 86 -7.46 -9.92 12.17
N PRO A 87 -8.01 -9.23 11.14
CA PRO A 87 -9.10 -9.76 10.34
C PRO A 87 -8.77 -11.05 9.57
N MET A 88 -7.48 -11.40 9.47
CA MET A 88 -7.00 -12.60 8.79
C MET A 88 -6.44 -13.63 9.78
N GLU A 89 -6.89 -13.59 11.05
CA GLU A 89 -6.45 -14.50 12.10
C GLU A 89 -4.92 -14.47 12.30
N PHE A 90 -4.34 -13.27 12.30
CA PHE A 90 -2.92 -12.98 12.42
C PHE A 90 -2.04 -13.52 11.27
N ARG A 91 -2.63 -13.99 10.17
CA ARG A 91 -1.87 -14.33 8.97
C ARG A 91 -1.36 -13.07 8.28
N LEU A 92 -0.31 -13.23 7.49
CA LEU A 92 0.29 -12.16 6.71
C LEU A 92 -0.50 -11.96 5.40
N PRO A 93 -1.01 -10.75 5.10
CA PRO A 93 -1.75 -10.49 3.87
C PRO A 93 -0.99 -10.89 2.60
N GLU A 94 0.33 -10.63 2.58
CA GLU A 94 1.19 -10.99 1.44
C GLU A 94 1.24 -12.50 1.20
N GLU A 95 1.33 -13.31 2.25
CA GLU A 95 1.34 -14.78 2.14
C GLU A 95 0.00 -15.31 1.64
N VAL A 96 -1.10 -14.78 2.17
CA VAL A 96 -2.44 -15.15 1.74
C VAL A 96 -2.66 -14.78 0.26
N TRP A 97 -2.11 -13.62 -0.16
CA TRP A 97 -2.24 -13.15 -1.53
C TRP A 97 -1.38 -13.93 -2.52
N SER A 98 -0.10 -14.09 -2.21
CA SER A 98 0.89 -14.70 -3.11
C SER A 98 0.92 -16.22 -3.05
N GLY A 99 0.53 -16.81 -1.92
CA GLY A 99 0.70 -18.24 -1.61
C GLY A 99 2.14 -18.62 -1.29
N LYS A 100 3.03 -17.65 -1.03
CA LYS A 100 4.44 -17.86 -0.73
C LYS A 100 4.77 -17.28 0.63
N GLU A 101 5.69 -17.90 1.36
CA GLU A 101 6.21 -17.36 2.63
C GLU A 101 6.95 -16.03 2.41
N VAL A 102 6.77 -15.12 3.36
CA VAL A 102 7.45 -13.82 3.34
C VAL A 102 8.88 -13.97 3.87
N ASN A 103 9.84 -13.58 3.05
CA ASN A 103 11.23 -13.51 3.47
C ASN A 103 11.54 -12.14 4.09
N PHE A 104 11.84 -12.13 5.38
CA PHE A 104 12.19 -10.92 6.14
C PHE A 104 13.68 -10.59 6.16
N SER A 105 14.55 -11.45 5.62
CA SER A 105 16.01 -11.27 5.69
C SER A 105 16.52 -9.99 5.05
N GLN A 106 15.78 -9.46 4.08
CA GLN A 106 16.14 -8.24 3.37
C GLN A 106 15.59 -6.96 4.03
N LEU A 107 14.75 -7.08 5.08
CA LEU A 107 14.24 -5.91 5.77
C LEU A 107 15.35 -5.20 6.53
N LYS A 108 15.38 -3.88 6.38
CA LYS A 108 16.27 -2.96 7.09
C LYS A 108 15.43 -1.93 7.84
N VAL A 109 16.05 -1.31 8.84
CA VAL A 109 15.42 -0.18 9.53
C VAL A 109 15.22 0.95 8.54
N PHE A 110 13.98 1.42 8.41
CA PHE A 110 13.66 2.52 7.49
C PHE A 110 14.41 3.80 7.92
N GLY A 111 15.08 4.43 6.94
CA GLY A 111 15.90 5.61 7.21
C GLY A 111 17.29 5.32 7.74
N CYS A 112 17.73 4.06 7.79
CA CYS A 112 19.12 3.75 8.09
C CYS A 112 20.08 4.27 7.00
N VAL A 113 21.31 4.58 7.39
CA VAL A 113 22.36 4.93 6.44
C VAL A 113 22.68 3.73 5.57
N SER A 114 22.76 3.95 4.27
CA SER A 114 23.08 2.93 3.28
C SER A 114 24.29 3.36 2.48
N TYR A 115 25.15 2.40 2.14
CA TYR A 115 26.27 2.60 1.26
C TYR A 115 26.03 1.79 -0.01
N VAL A 116 26.08 2.46 -1.16
CA VAL A 116 25.95 1.81 -2.48
C VAL A 116 27.32 1.79 -3.11
N HIS A 117 27.72 0.61 -3.58
CA HIS A 117 28.92 0.49 -4.43
C HIS A 117 28.58 1.02 -5.81
N VAL A 118 29.33 2.04 -6.24
CA VAL A 118 29.24 2.58 -7.61
C VAL A 118 30.46 2.10 -8.35
N ASP A 119 30.24 1.37 -9.45
CA ASP A 119 31.35 0.91 -10.30
C ASP A 119 32.17 2.08 -10.84
N PHE A 120 33.46 1.84 -11.05
CA PHE A 120 34.40 2.88 -11.43
C PHE A 120 33.99 3.59 -12.72
N ASP A 121 33.41 2.86 -13.67
CA ASP A 121 32.98 3.39 -14.99
C ASP A 121 31.73 4.29 -14.90
N ALA A 122 30.98 4.25 -13.80
CA ALA A 122 29.79 5.07 -13.56
C ALA A 122 30.07 6.35 -12.74
N ARG A 123 31.35 6.68 -12.46
CA ARG A 123 31.76 7.82 -11.62
C ARG A 123 32.05 9.10 -12.39
N ASN A 124 31.88 9.11 -13.74
CA ASN A 124 32.07 10.28 -14.59
C ASN A 124 30.82 11.09 -14.78
#